data_8f9314171bc096406f01fda863843c01
#
_entry.id   8f9314171bc096406f01fda863843c01
#
_cell.length_a   1.000
_cell.length_b   1.000
_cell.length_c   1.000
_cell.angle_alpha   90.00
_cell.angle_beta   90.00
_cell.angle_gamma   90.00
#
_symmetry.space_group_name_H-M   'P 1'
#
loop_
_entity.id
_entity.type
_entity.pdbx_description
1 polymer ?
#
loop_
_entity_poly.entity_id
_entity_poly.type
_entity_poly.pdbx_seq_one_letter_code
_entity_poly.pdbx_strand_id
1 'polypeptide(L)'
;YLAAYYDEIHRMDSDFGEVLRYLDEHGLSDDTIVIFMGDNGGAQFMAKGTLYENGIRVPFLVRWPGRIAPAVTDAVVSNVDIASTCLAAAGLPVPEEIEGKDLLPLMTQGETPAERWVYSVRSCHATNSLPGKTSVFDQMRCIVGERYKLIYNLLPGLPWVPIDFSGTEMFAELKRMHRSGELDALSSRLYFSPTRPMFELYDLRNDPCEQRNLIDDPALKEIRNDLILKLTYKMIEDEDFVTLPHPKIYE
;
A
#
# COMPACT_ATOMS: atom_id res chain seq x y z
N TYR A 1 19.14 -11.06 8.62
CA TYR A 1 17.86 -10.38 8.55
C TYR A 1 16.86 -11.09 7.63
N LEU A 2 17.17 -11.28 6.32
CA LEU A 2 16.25 -11.94 5.37
C LEU A 2 15.91 -13.38 5.77
N ALA A 3 16.87 -14.17 6.24
CA ALA A 3 16.62 -15.53 6.71
C ALA A 3 15.59 -15.53 7.86
N ALA A 4 15.80 -14.71 8.90
CA ALA A 4 14.86 -14.60 10.01
C ALA A 4 13.47 -14.10 9.56
N TYR A 5 13.41 -13.21 8.58
CA TYR A 5 12.15 -12.76 8.00
C TYR A 5 11.39 -13.89 7.30
N TYR A 6 12.09 -14.73 6.53
CA TYR A 6 11.49 -15.92 5.90
C TYR A 6 11.11 -17.00 6.91
N ASP A 7 11.87 -17.16 8.00
CA ASP A 7 11.51 -18.08 9.08
C ASP A 7 10.19 -17.67 9.75
N GLU A 8 9.98 -16.36 9.96
CA GLU A 8 8.72 -15.84 10.51
C GLU A 8 7.53 -16.05 9.53
N ILE A 9 7.74 -15.86 8.24
CA ILE A 9 6.71 -16.15 7.22
C ILE A 9 6.37 -17.64 7.26
N HIS A 10 7.35 -18.52 7.32
CA HIS A 10 7.13 -19.96 7.38
C HIS A 10 6.35 -20.38 8.65
N ARG A 11 6.68 -19.78 9.80
CA ARG A 11 5.95 -20.02 11.04
C ARG A 11 4.49 -19.56 10.92
N MET A 12 4.27 -18.35 10.44
CA MET A 12 2.92 -17.80 10.21
C MET A 12 2.11 -18.69 9.25
N ASP A 13 2.70 -19.18 8.16
CA ASP A 13 2.06 -20.09 7.22
C ASP A 13 1.64 -21.41 7.89
N SER A 14 2.50 -21.95 8.75
CA SER A 14 2.21 -23.16 9.52
C SER A 14 1.04 -22.94 10.49
N ASP A 15 1.05 -21.84 11.24
CA ASP A 15 -0.01 -21.50 12.20
C ASP A 15 -1.33 -21.27 11.46
N PHE A 16 -1.30 -20.59 10.32
CA PHE A 16 -2.48 -20.40 9.47
C PHE A 16 -3.02 -21.74 8.92
N GLY A 17 -2.13 -22.64 8.52
CA GLY A 17 -2.48 -24.00 8.12
C GLY A 17 -3.20 -24.78 9.22
N GLU A 18 -2.84 -24.57 10.50
CA GLU A 18 -3.55 -25.19 11.64
C GLU A 18 -4.99 -24.66 11.78
N VAL A 19 -5.19 -23.34 11.59
CA VAL A 19 -6.54 -22.76 11.60
C VAL A 19 -7.41 -23.35 10.48
N LEU A 20 -6.90 -23.47 9.27
CA LEU A 20 -7.64 -24.06 8.15
C LEU A 20 -7.99 -25.52 8.41
N ARG A 21 -7.05 -26.30 8.96
CA ARG A 21 -7.27 -27.71 9.31
C ARG A 21 -8.35 -27.84 10.39
N TYR A 22 -8.34 -26.97 11.40
CA TYR A 22 -9.37 -26.94 12.43
C TYR A 22 -10.78 -26.74 11.84
N LEU A 23 -10.93 -25.79 10.93
CA LEU A 23 -12.21 -25.55 10.24
C LEU A 23 -12.67 -26.77 9.44
N ASP A 24 -11.77 -27.44 8.73
CA ASP A 24 -12.06 -28.63 7.93
C ASP A 24 -12.47 -29.81 8.82
N GLU A 25 -11.73 -30.08 9.90
CA GLU A 25 -11.99 -31.20 10.82
C GLU A 25 -13.29 -31.03 11.61
N HIS A 26 -13.75 -29.80 11.82
CA HIS A 26 -14.99 -29.52 12.55
C HIS A 26 -16.19 -29.24 11.64
N GLY A 27 -16.04 -29.40 10.32
CA GLY A 27 -17.13 -29.19 9.36
C GLY A 27 -17.60 -27.73 9.28
N LEU A 28 -16.72 -26.76 9.59
CA LEU A 28 -17.03 -25.34 9.57
C LEU A 28 -16.65 -24.63 8.26
N SER A 29 -15.89 -25.28 7.40
CA SER A 29 -15.28 -24.67 6.22
C SER A 29 -16.29 -24.12 5.23
N ASP A 30 -17.41 -24.80 4.99
CA ASP A 30 -18.40 -24.41 3.99
C ASP A 30 -19.19 -23.15 4.42
N ASP A 31 -19.30 -22.93 5.73
CA ASP A 31 -20.02 -21.78 6.30
C ASP A 31 -19.08 -20.66 6.80
N THR A 32 -17.79 -20.77 6.50
CA THR A 32 -16.79 -19.81 6.95
C THR A 32 -16.03 -19.23 5.76
N ILE A 33 -16.14 -17.90 5.57
CA ILE A 33 -15.24 -17.18 4.68
C ILE A 33 -13.95 -16.85 5.44
N VAL A 34 -12.81 -17.25 4.90
CA VAL A 34 -11.50 -16.95 5.47
C VAL A 34 -10.81 -15.93 4.58
N ILE A 35 -10.44 -14.79 5.17
CA ILE A 35 -9.72 -13.72 4.48
C ILE A 35 -8.35 -13.59 5.14
N PHE A 36 -7.27 -13.81 4.38
CA PHE A 36 -5.91 -13.55 4.80
C PHE A 36 -5.37 -12.35 4.04
N MET A 37 -4.85 -11.37 4.77
CA MET A 37 -4.25 -10.18 4.17
C MET A 37 -3.08 -9.64 4.99
N GLY A 38 -2.18 -8.91 4.33
CA GLY A 38 -1.21 -8.06 5.03
C GLY A 38 -1.87 -6.73 5.45
N ASP A 39 -1.43 -6.18 6.57
CA ASP A 39 -1.84 -4.84 7.04
C ASP A 39 -1.09 -3.73 6.29
N ASN A 40 0.17 -3.96 5.98
CA ASN A 40 1.05 -3.08 5.19
C ASN A 40 2.23 -3.89 4.62
N GLY A 41 3.03 -3.25 3.78
CA GLY A 41 4.28 -3.83 3.29
C GLY A 41 5.32 -4.07 4.38
N GLY A 42 6.33 -4.86 4.08
CA GLY A 42 7.40 -5.22 5.02
C GLY A 42 8.18 -4.00 5.55
N ALA A 43 8.82 -4.14 6.71
CA ALA A 43 9.66 -3.10 7.31
C ALA A 43 11.01 -2.97 6.55
N GLN A 44 10.93 -2.54 5.29
CA GLN A 44 12.04 -2.41 4.35
C GLN A 44 12.03 -1.03 3.68
N PHE A 45 13.02 -0.78 2.81
CA PHE A 45 13.06 0.42 1.99
C PHE A 45 11.86 0.52 1.04
N MET A 46 11.33 1.73 0.89
CA MET A 46 10.20 2.03 -0.01
C MET A 46 9.02 1.07 0.16
N ALA A 47 8.82 0.60 1.39
CA ALA A 47 7.76 -0.33 1.75
C ALA A 47 6.90 0.26 2.88
N LYS A 48 6.81 -0.36 4.06
CA LYS A 48 5.99 0.12 5.17
C LYS A 48 6.13 1.64 5.40
N GLY A 49 5.00 2.32 5.47
CA GLY A 49 4.96 3.77 5.66
C GLY A 49 5.21 4.58 4.39
N THR A 50 5.10 3.97 3.22
CA THR A 50 5.07 4.67 1.93
C THR A 50 3.81 4.31 1.16
N LEU A 51 3.55 5.05 0.07
CA LEU A 51 2.46 4.75 -0.87
C LEU A 51 2.96 4.08 -2.16
N TYR A 52 4.20 3.58 -2.16
CA TYR A 52 4.69 2.72 -3.23
C TYR A 52 4.06 1.33 -3.15
N GLU A 53 4.11 0.57 -4.25
CA GLU A 53 3.55 -0.79 -4.31
C GLU A 53 4.05 -1.68 -3.16
N ASN A 54 5.34 -1.62 -2.84
CA ASN A 54 5.89 -2.37 -1.72
C ASN A 54 5.30 -1.98 -0.34
N GLY A 55 4.68 -0.81 -0.24
CA GLY A 55 4.04 -0.34 0.99
C GLY A 55 2.55 -0.65 1.08
N ILE A 56 1.84 -0.64 -0.05
CA ILE A 56 0.37 -0.73 -0.08
C ILE A 56 -0.18 -1.96 -0.80
N ARG A 57 0.58 -2.59 -1.71
CA ARG A 57 0.17 -3.84 -2.35
C ARG A 57 0.52 -5.00 -1.45
N VAL A 58 -0.44 -5.43 -0.67
CA VAL A 58 -0.30 -6.51 0.32
C VAL A 58 -0.83 -7.83 -0.23
N PRO A 59 -0.38 -8.99 0.29
CA PRO A 59 -1.05 -10.26 0.05
C PRO A 59 -2.53 -10.16 0.42
N PHE A 60 -3.40 -10.68 -0.45
CA PHE A 60 -4.83 -10.76 -0.20
C PHE A 60 -5.36 -12.08 -0.77
N LEU A 61 -5.79 -12.97 0.11
CA LEU A 61 -6.30 -14.29 -0.25
C LEU A 61 -7.65 -14.52 0.42
N VAL A 62 -8.57 -15.13 -0.32
CA VAL A 62 -9.90 -15.48 0.18
C VAL A 62 -10.15 -16.94 -0.07
N ARG A 63 -10.62 -17.66 0.96
CA ARG A 63 -11.04 -19.05 0.88
C ARG A 63 -12.48 -19.18 1.36
N TRP A 64 -13.33 -19.78 0.52
CA TRP A 64 -14.69 -20.17 0.87
C TRP A 64 -15.07 -21.41 0.06
N PRO A 65 -14.83 -22.61 0.59
CA PRO A 65 -15.10 -23.85 -0.13
C PRO A 65 -16.56 -23.94 -0.61
N GLY A 66 -16.75 -24.50 -1.78
CA GLY A 66 -18.07 -24.63 -2.40
C GLY A 66 -18.69 -23.31 -2.93
N ARG A 67 -18.09 -22.15 -2.62
CA ARG A 67 -18.57 -20.84 -3.06
C ARG A 67 -17.58 -20.12 -3.99
N ILE A 68 -16.29 -20.23 -3.71
CA ILE A 68 -15.22 -19.58 -4.48
C ILE A 68 -14.34 -20.66 -5.09
N ALA A 69 -14.24 -20.67 -6.41
CA ALA A 69 -13.29 -21.53 -7.11
C ALA A 69 -11.86 -20.97 -7.04
N PRO A 70 -10.82 -21.83 -7.03
CA PRO A 70 -9.44 -21.35 -7.09
C PRO A 70 -9.19 -20.50 -8.33
N ALA A 71 -8.77 -19.27 -8.14
CA ALA A 71 -8.47 -18.31 -9.21
C ALA A 71 -7.45 -17.27 -8.74
N VAL A 72 -6.87 -16.56 -9.69
CA VAL A 72 -6.03 -15.36 -9.45
C VAL A 72 -6.58 -14.24 -10.31
N THR A 73 -6.61 -13.03 -9.77
CA THR A 73 -7.08 -11.85 -10.49
C THR A 73 -6.14 -10.68 -10.27
N ASP A 74 -6.00 -9.83 -11.29
CA ASP A 74 -5.28 -8.54 -11.23
C ASP A 74 -6.25 -7.37 -10.99
N ALA A 75 -7.51 -7.63 -10.66
CA ALA A 75 -8.48 -6.59 -10.36
C ALA A 75 -8.02 -5.71 -9.18
N VAL A 76 -8.20 -4.42 -9.32
CA VAL A 76 -7.87 -3.45 -8.27
C VAL A 76 -8.89 -3.56 -7.14
N VAL A 77 -8.44 -4.01 -5.98
CA VAL A 77 -9.24 -4.16 -4.75
C VAL A 77 -8.60 -3.42 -3.60
N SER A 78 -9.36 -3.15 -2.56
CA SER A 78 -8.87 -2.42 -1.39
C SER A 78 -9.34 -3.10 -0.10
N ASN A 79 -8.62 -2.91 1.00
CA ASN A 79 -9.01 -3.40 2.32
C ASN A 79 -10.34 -2.82 2.81
N VAL A 80 -10.74 -1.64 2.32
CA VAL A 80 -12.08 -1.07 2.64
C VAL A 80 -13.22 -1.93 2.08
N ASP A 81 -12.96 -2.80 1.10
CA ASP A 81 -13.95 -3.69 0.49
C ASP A 81 -14.33 -4.87 1.38
N ILE A 82 -13.53 -5.17 2.39
CA ILE A 82 -13.73 -6.33 3.25
C ILE A 82 -15.05 -6.22 4.00
N ALA A 83 -15.36 -5.05 4.56
CA ALA A 83 -16.59 -4.85 5.32
C ALA A 83 -17.83 -5.08 4.43
N SER A 84 -17.86 -4.47 3.25
CA SER A 84 -18.95 -4.64 2.28
C SER A 84 -19.10 -6.10 1.83
N THR A 85 -17.97 -6.76 1.56
CA THR A 85 -17.95 -8.17 1.16
C THR A 85 -18.45 -9.10 2.27
N CYS A 86 -18.06 -8.86 3.53
CA CYS A 86 -18.54 -9.66 4.66
C CYS A 86 -20.04 -9.46 4.91
N LEU A 87 -20.56 -8.23 4.80
CA LEU A 87 -21.98 -7.97 4.91
C LEU A 87 -22.76 -8.67 3.80
N ALA A 88 -22.32 -8.56 2.57
CA ALA A 88 -22.94 -9.23 1.43
C ALA A 88 -22.88 -10.76 1.58
N ALA A 89 -21.76 -11.32 2.05
CA ALA A 89 -21.63 -12.76 2.32
C ALA A 89 -22.61 -13.24 3.40
N ALA A 90 -22.93 -12.41 4.38
CA ALA A 90 -23.92 -12.67 5.41
C ALA A 90 -25.36 -12.41 4.96
N GLY A 91 -25.60 -11.98 3.71
CA GLY A 91 -26.92 -11.62 3.19
C GLY A 91 -27.49 -10.33 3.81
N LEU A 92 -26.63 -9.47 4.35
CA LEU A 92 -27.00 -8.21 4.95
C LEU A 92 -26.84 -7.06 3.94
N PRO A 93 -27.64 -6.00 4.03
CA PRO A 93 -27.47 -4.83 3.19
C PRO A 93 -26.16 -4.11 3.55
N VAL A 94 -25.46 -3.62 2.52
CA VAL A 94 -24.30 -2.74 2.71
C VAL A 94 -24.80 -1.31 2.90
N PRO A 95 -24.52 -0.64 4.03
CA PRO A 95 -24.87 0.77 4.25
C PRO A 95 -24.21 1.69 3.20
N GLU A 96 -24.92 2.76 2.81
CA GLU A 96 -24.43 3.72 1.80
C GLU A 96 -23.15 4.46 2.25
N GLU A 97 -22.94 4.58 3.55
CA GLU A 97 -21.77 5.24 4.15
C GLU A 97 -20.49 4.40 4.02
N ILE A 98 -20.61 3.12 3.66
CA ILE A 98 -19.45 2.25 3.44
C ILE A 98 -19.00 2.39 1.98
N GLU A 99 -17.85 3.01 1.76
CA GLU A 99 -17.28 3.23 0.42
C GLU A 99 -16.79 1.94 -0.27
N GLY A 100 -16.46 0.91 0.53
CA GLY A 100 -15.96 -0.36 0.03
C GLY A 100 -16.95 -1.06 -0.90
N LYS A 101 -16.44 -1.79 -1.87
CA LYS A 101 -17.24 -2.55 -2.83
C LYS A 101 -17.39 -3.99 -2.39
N ASP A 102 -18.54 -4.59 -2.68
CA ASP A 102 -18.73 -6.03 -2.55
C ASP A 102 -17.88 -6.78 -3.61
N LEU A 103 -16.98 -7.63 -3.15
CA LEU A 103 -16.11 -8.44 -4.00
C LEU A 103 -16.68 -9.84 -4.31
N LEU A 104 -17.83 -10.20 -3.79
CA LEU A 104 -18.42 -11.54 -4.05
C LEU A 104 -18.65 -11.81 -5.55
N PRO A 105 -19.18 -10.87 -6.36
CA PRO A 105 -19.34 -11.10 -7.80
C PRO A 105 -18.01 -11.41 -8.50
N LEU A 106 -16.93 -10.69 -8.14
CA LEU A 106 -15.58 -10.97 -8.64
C LEU A 106 -15.13 -12.39 -8.25
N MET A 107 -15.30 -12.77 -7.00
CA MET A 107 -14.76 -14.01 -6.44
C MET A 107 -15.59 -15.25 -6.82
N THR A 108 -16.90 -15.11 -6.95
CA THR A 108 -17.81 -16.26 -7.19
C THR A 108 -18.21 -16.43 -8.66
N GLN A 109 -18.21 -15.36 -9.44
CA GLN A 109 -18.69 -15.32 -10.81
C GLN A 109 -17.61 -14.90 -11.82
N GLY A 110 -16.45 -14.47 -11.33
CA GLY A 110 -15.36 -13.94 -12.16
C GLY A 110 -15.69 -12.61 -12.82
N GLU A 111 -16.68 -11.88 -12.30
CA GLU A 111 -17.06 -10.57 -12.82
C GLU A 111 -15.94 -9.56 -12.52
N THR A 112 -15.27 -9.10 -13.56
CA THR A 112 -14.28 -8.03 -13.42
C THR A 112 -15.00 -6.73 -13.08
N PRO A 113 -14.67 -6.04 -11.98
CA PRO A 113 -15.24 -4.74 -11.68
C PRO A 113 -15.00 -3.76 -12.84
N ALA A 114 -15.88 -2.77 -12.98
CA ALA A 114 -15.60 -1.63 -13.85
C ALA A 114 -14.28 -0.95 -13.44
N GLU A 115 -13.67 -0.20 -14.36
CA GLU A 115 -12.44 0.56 -14.06
C GLU A 115 -12.54 1.25 -12.71
N ARG A 116 -11.58 0.97 -11.85
CA ARG A 116 -11.58 1.43 -10.47
C ARG A 116 -10.29 2.12 -10.13
N TRP A 117 -10.41 3.15 -9.31
CA TRP A 117 -9.30 3.86 -8.72
C TRP A 117 -9.38 3.72 -7.19
N VAL A 118 -8.28 3.33 -6.58
CA VAL A 118 -8.15 3.23 -5.12
C VAL A 118 -7.34 4.41 -4.61
N TYR A 119 -7.89 5.06 -3.60
CA TYR A 119 -7.24 6.17 -2.91
C TYR A 119 -6.54 5.66 -1.65
N SER A 120 -5.34 6.17 -1.39
CA SER A 120 -4.59 5.84 -0.18
C SER A 120 -3.89 7.06 0.40
N VAL A 121 -3.81 7.09 1.72
CA VAL A 121 -3.32 8.24 2.49
C VAL A 121 -2.20 7.80 3.42
N ARG A 122 -1.15 8.62 3.49
CA ARG A 122 -0.21 8.62 4.60
C ARG A 122 -0.15 9.99 5.23
N SER A 123 -0.30 10.08 6.56
CA SER A 123 -0.22 11.34 7.30
C SER A 123 0.82 11.32 8.40
N CYS A 124 0.84 10.30 9.23
CA CYS A 124 1.76 10.20 10.35
C CYS A 124 1.94 8.72 10.74
N HIS A 125 3.11 8.36 11.21
CA HIS A 125 3.37 7.04 11.77
C HIS A 125 3.92 7.17 13.18
N ALA A 126 3.15 6.72 14.17
CA ALA A 126 3.41 6.84 15.60
C ALA A 126 3.27 8.26 16.21
N THR A 127 2.98 8.28 17.51
CA THR A 127 2.70 9.50 18.27
C THR A 127 3.94 10.16 18.87
N ASN A 128 5.08 9.49 18.86
CA ASN A 128 6.32 9.98 19.45
C ASN A 128 7.24 10.57 18.38
N SER A 129 6.97 11.82 18.01
CA SER A 129 7.92 12.60 17.24
C SER A 129 9.09 13.01 18.13
N LEU A 130 10.20 12.30 18.04
CA LEU A 130 11.45 12.77 18.62
C LEU A 130 12.00 13.91 17.76
N PRO A 131 12.51 15.00 18.37
CA PRO A 131 13.14 16.08 17.62
C PRO A 131 14.20 15.54 16.65
N GLY A 132 14.15 16.00 15.40
CA GLY A 132 15.08 15.57 14.34
C GLY A 132 14.78 14.25 13.64
N LYS A 133 13.68 13.57 13.98
CA LYS A 133 13.20 12.41 13.23
C LYS A 133 12.00 12.77 12.34
N THR A 134 12.29 13.19 11.12
CA THR A 134 11.28 13.56 10.11
C THR A 134 10.45 12.36 9.60
N SER A 135 10.89 11.13 9.86
CA SER A 135 10.23 9.90 9.41
C SER A 135 8.82 9.69 9.97
N VAL A 136 8.51 10.33 11.09
CA VAL A 136 7.22 10.16 11.79
C VAL A 136 6.11 10.96 11.12
N PHE A 137 6.41 12.19 10.69
CA PHE A 137 5.45 13.06 10.01
C PHE A 137 5.80 13.17 8.54
N ASP A 138 4.91 12.66 7.72
CA ASP A 138 4.98 12.80 6.27
C ASP A 138 3.56 12.84 5.71
N GLN A 139 3.36 13.59 4.65
CA GLN A 139 2.06 13.76 4.02
C GLN A 139 2.14 13.31 2.58
N MET A 140 1.48 12.19 2.29
CA MET A 140 1.39 11.64 0.95
C MET A 140 -0.04 11.23 0.64
N ARG A 141 -0.42 11.34 -0.62
CA ARG A 141 -1.68 10.84 -1.17
C ARG A 141 -1.38 10.08 -2.45
N CYS A 142 -2.12 9.02 -2.71
CA CYS A 142 -2.02 8.40 -4.02
C CYS A 142 -3.39 7.94 -4.53
N ILE A 143 -3.45 7.84 -5.84
CA ILE A 143 -4.53 7.18 -6.55
C ILE A 143 -3.92 6.12 -7.46
N VAL A 144 -4.43 4.89 -7.36
CA VAL A 144 -3.93 3.74 -8.11
C VAL A 144 -5.06 3.05 -8.85
N GLY A 145 -4.83 2.79 -10.14
CA GLY A 145 -5.70 1.98 -10.99
C GLY A 145 -4.96 0.75 -11.51
N GLU A 146 -5.53 0.07 -12.50
CA GLU A 146 -4.95 -1.17 -13.04
C GLU A 146 -3.56 -1.01 -13.65
N ARG A 147 -3.25 0.16 -14.20
CA ARG A 147 -2.00 0.41 -14.90
C ARG A 147 -1.20 1.56 -14.33
N TYR A 148 -1.86 2.65 -14.01
CA TYR A 148 -1.18 3.87 -13.61
C TYR A 148 -1.42 4.19 -12.15
N LYS A 149 -0.40 4.79 -11.54
CA LYS A 149 -0.43 5.28 -10.18
C LYS A 149 0.15 6.68 -10.13
N LEU A 150 -0.56 7.57 -9.47
CA LEU A 150 -0.07 8.91 -9.15
C LEU A 150 0.13 9.03 -7.65
N ILE A 151 1.32 9.47 -7.23
CA ILE A 151 1.63 9.83 -5.85
C ILE A 151 1.79 11.34 -5.77
N TYR A 152 1.18 11.96 -4.77
CA TYR A 152 1.35 13.36 -4.41
C TYR A 152 2.09 13.46 -3.09
N ASN A 153 3.30 13.99 -3.10
CA ASN A 153 4.11 14.30 -1.93
C ASN A 153 3.84 15.75 -1.52
N LEU A 154 3.12 15.95 -0.43
CA LEU A 154 2.77 17.30 0.03
C LEU A 154 3.93 18.00 0.74
N LEU A 155 4.96 17.24 1.13
CA LEU A 155 6.19 17.75 1.75
C LEU A 155 7.42 17.39 0.89
N PRO A 156 7.51 17.86 -0.36
CA PRO A 156 8.56 17.46 -1.29
C PRO A 156 9.97 17.88 -0.84
N GLY A 157 10.08 18.89 0.03
CA GLY A 157 11.37 19.32 0.61
C GLY A 157 11.96 18.35 1.63
N LEU A 158 11.22 17.32 2.05
CA LEU A 158 11.73 16.32 3.00
C LEU A 158 12.31 15.11 2.25
N PRO A 159 13.44 14.55 2.74
CA PRO A 159 13.94 13.28 2.24
C PRO A 159 12.99 12.15 2.63
N TRP A 160 13.06 11.05 1.90
CA TRP A 160 12.41 9.83 2.32
C TRP A 160 13.21 9.16 3.47
N VAL A 161 12.52 8.77 4.54
CA VAL A 161 13.15 8.09 5.68
C VAL A 161 12.33 6.84 6.01
N PRO A 162 12.95 5.65 6.01
CA PRO A 162 12.26 4.42 6.37
C PRO A 162 11.84 4.43 7.84
N ILE A 163 10.64 3.95 8.13
CA ILE A 163 10.05 4.03 9.46
C ILE A 163 10.75 3.07 10.42
N ASP A 164 10.54 1.77 10.26
CA ASP A 164 11.03 0.75 11.20
C ASP A 164 12.45 0.28 10.89
N PHE A 165 12.95 0.61 9.71
CA PHE A 165 14.26 0.20 9.22
C PHE A 165 15.38 1.20 9.55
N SER A 166 15.02 2.44 9.88
CA SER A 166 15.97 3.56 10.05
C SER A 166 16.99 3.37 11.18
N GLY A 167 16.69 2.54 12.18
CA GLY A 167 17.55 2.22 13.31
C GLY A 167 18.41 0.96 13.14
N THR A 168 18.35 0.28 11.98
CA THR A 168 19.07 -0.97 11.77
C THR A 168 20.51 -0.76 11.32
N GLU A 169 21.37 -1.75 11.62
CA GLU A 169 22.76 -1.78 11.12
C GLU A 169 22.81 -1.78 9.59
N MET A 170 21.85 -2.45 8.93
CA MET A 170 21.75 -2.48 7.48
C MET A 170 21.52 -1.08 6.91
N PHE A 171 20.66 -0.27 7.53
CA PHE A 171 20.46 1.12 7.10
C PHE A 171 21.70 1.98 7.34
N ALA A 172 22.40 1.76 8.45
CA ALA A 172 23.66 2.44 8.73
C ALA A 172 24.72 2.10 7.66
N GLU A 173 24.81 0.86 7.25
CA GLU A 173 25.74 0.42 6.19
C GLU A 173 25.37 1.01 4.83
N LEU A 174 24.10 1.00 4.44
CA LEU A 174 23.64 1.63 3.19
C LEU A 174 23.95 3.13 3.16
N LYS A 175 23.80 3.83 4.31
CA LYS A 175 24.23 5.23 4.42
C LYS A 175 25.73 5.40 4.26
N ARG A 176 26.52 4.48 4.80
CA ARG A 176 27.97 4.49 4.62
C ARG A 176 28.33 4.32 3.14
N MET A 177 27.76 3.30 2.48
CA MET A 177 27.99 3.02 1.06
C MET A 177 27.57 4.19 0.16
N HIS A 178 26.44 4.84 0.46
CA HIS A 178 26.02 6.04 -0.27
C HIS A 178 27.05 7.17 -0.13
N ARG A 179 27.54 7.44 1.08
CA ARG A 179 28.51 8.51 1.33
C ARG A 179 29.88 8.23 0.71
N SER A 180 30.29 6.98 0.63
CA SER A 180 31.56 6.56 0.01
C SER A 180 31.47 6.41 -1.51
N GLY A 181 30.26 6.51 -2.09
CA GLY A 181 30.05 6.29 -3.53
C GLY A 181 30.06 4.82 -3.95
N GLU A 182 30.01 3.89 -3.00
CA GLU A 182 29.94 2.45 -3.25
C GLU A 182 28.53 1.97 -3.62
N LEU A 183 27.48 2.75 -3.27
CA LEU A 183 26.12 2.43 -3.62
C LEU A 183 25.83 2.81 -5.07
N ASP A 184 25.16 1.95 -5.81
CA ASP A 184 24.79 2.23 -7.20
C ASP A 184 23.92 3.50 -7.33
N ALA A 185 23.91 4.09 -8.53
CA ALA A 185 23.25 5.36 -8.78
C ALA A 185 21.73 5.29 -8.61
N LEU A 186 21.10 4.16 -8.93
CA LEU A 186 19.65 3.97 -8.79
C LEU A 186 19.27 3.93 -7.31
N SER A 187 19.92 3.09 -6.53
CA SER A 187 19.71 2.96 -5.08
C SER A 187 20.00 4.27 -4.35
N SER A 188 21.09 4.96 -4.74
CA SER A 188 21.42 6.27 -4.18
C SER A 188 20.32 7.31 -4.43
N ARG A 189 19.77 7.34 -5.64
CA ARG A 189 18.66 8.23 -6.00
C ARG A 189 17.37 7.88 -5.28
N LEU A 190 16.99 6.60 -5.25
CA LEU A 190 15.72 6.18 -4.66
C LEU A 190 15.70 6.32 -3.13
N TYR A 191 16.84 6.05 -2.46
CA TYR A 191 16.85 5.95 -1.00
C TYR A 191 17.43 7.16 -0.28
N PHE A 192 18.28 7.95 -0.97
CA PHE A 192 19.04 9.01 -0.31
C PHE A 192 18.92 10.37 -1.00
N SER A 193 17.94 10.55 -1.89
CA SER A 193 17.65 11.88 -2.43
C SER A 193 17.28 12.84 -1.29
N PRO A 194 17.84 14.04 -1.24
CA PRO A 194 17.55 15.03 -0.18
C PRO A 194 16.13 15.60 -0.28
N THR A 195 15.51 15.48 -1.44
CA THR A 195 14.14 15.95 -1.73
C THR A 195 13.41 14.94 -2.56
N ARG A 196 12.09 15.07 -2.64
CA ARG A 196 11.20 14.22 -3.46
C ARG A 196 10.50 15.08 -4.53
N PRO A 197 10.11 14.50 -5.67
CA PRO A 197 9.19 15.16 -6.58
C PRO A 197 7.86 15.46 -5.88
N MET A 198 7.21 16.59 -6.22
CA MET A 198 5.86 16.87 -5.71
C MET A 198 4.86 15.83 -6.20
N PHE A 199 4.97 15.44 -7.47
CA PHE A 199 4.17 14.37 -8.05
C PHE A 199 5.07 13.28 -8.64
N GLU A 200 4.59 12.03 -8.52
CA GLU A 200 5.22 10.88 -9.14
C GLU A 200 4.16 10.09 -9.92
N LEU A 201 4.48 9.73 -11.15
CA LEU A 201 3.60 8.93 -12.02
C LEU A 201 4.32 7.66 -12.42
N TYR A 202 3.65 6.52 -12.23
CA TYR A 202 4.22 5.21 -12.54
C TYR A 202 3.29 4.40 -13.45
N ASP A 203 3.87 3.64 -14.38
CA ASP A 203 3.21 2.62 -15.19
C ASP A 203 3.48 1.25 -14.57
N LEU A 204 2.59 0.80 -13.70
CA LEU A 204 2.76 -0.42 -12.91
C LEU A 204 2.88 -1.70 -13.74
N ARG A 205 2.41 -1.69 -15.01
CA ARG A 205 2.57 -2.84 -15.91
C ARG A 205 3.98 -2.97 -16.44
N ASN A 206 4.64 -1.84 -16.71
CA ASN A 206 5.99 -1.80 -17.27
C ASN A 206 7.08 -1.57 -16.19
N ASP A 207 6.72 -1.00 -15.07
CA ASP A 207 7.60 -0.69 -13.94
C ASP A 207 6.90 -1.00 -12.60
N PRO A 208 6.69 -2.29 -12.28
CA PRO A 208 6.01 -2.70 -11.05
C PRO A 208 6.82 -2.38 -9.78
N CYS A 209 8.09 -2.02 -9.92
CA CYS A 209 8.97 -1.59 -8.81
C CYS A 209 9.09 -0.07 -8.67
N GLU A 210 8.35 0.70 -9.47
CA GLU A 210 8.28 2.18 -9.39
C GLU A 210 9.65 2.87 -9.40
N GLN A 211 10.54 2.40 -10.27
CA GLN A 211 11.91 2.91 -10.37
C GLN A 211 12.04 4.14 -11.27
N ARG A 212 11.08 4.35 -12.16
CA ARG A 212 11.09 5.43 -13.15
C ARG A 212 9.86 6.32 -13.02
N ASN A 213 10.04 7.50 -12.41
CA ASN A 213 8.99 8.52 -12.38
C ASN A 213 8.75 9.08 -13.80
N LEU A 214 7.53 8.99 -14.29
CA LEU A 214 7.09 9.40 -15.62
C LEU A 214 6.34 10.74 -15.60
N ILE A 215 6.38 11.49 -14.52
CA ILE A 215 5.57 12.72 -14.32
C ILE A 215 5.84 13.77 -15.39
N ASP A 216 7.07 13.84 -15.89
CA ASP A 216 7.50 14.81 -16.89
C ASP A 216 7.47 14.25 -18.32
N ASP A 217 6.99 13.01 -18.52
CA ASP A 217 6.88 12.43 -19.86
C ASP A 217 5.75 13.13 -20.64
N PRO A 218 6.09 13.84 -21.76
CA PRO A 218 5.09 14.57 -22.55
C PRO A 218 4.05 13.66 -23.20
N ALA A 219 4.38 12.38 -23.44
CA ALA A 219 3.44 11.40 -24.00
C ALA A 219 2.33 11.02 -23.00
N LEU A 220 2.56 11.20 -21.71
CA LEU A 220 1.61 10.87 -20.63
C LEU A 220 0.90 12.10 -20.05
N LYS A 221 1.01 13.26 -20.71
CA LYS A 221 0.43 14.51 -20.22
C LYS A 221 -1.07 14.42 -19.92
N GLU A 222 -1.84 13.77 -20.77
CA GLU A 222 -3.28 13.64 -20.60
C GLU A 222 -3.60 12.73 -19.40
N ILE A 223 -2.93 11.58 -19.31
CA ILE A 223 -3.07 10.63 -18.18
C ILE A 223 -2.67 11.31 -16.86
N ARG A 224 -1.54 11.99 -16.84
CA ARG A 224 -1.09 12.76 -15.67
C ARG A 224 -2.16 13.75 -15.22
N ASN A 225 -2.68 14.56 -16.12
CA ASN A 225 -3.65 15.60 -15.79
C ASN A 225 -4.98 14.98 -15.29
N ASP A 226 -5.44 13.91 -15.90
CA ASP A 226 -6.62 13.16 -15.48
C ASP A 226 -6.45 12.61 -14.07
N LEU A 227 -5.30 11.99 -13.77
CA LEU A 227 -5.03 11.44 -12.44
C LEU A 227 -4.88 12.52 -11.36
N ILE A 228 -4.27 13.67 -11.70
CA ILE A 228 -4.21 14.82 -10.77
C ILE A 228 -5.63 15.31 -10.46
N LEU A 229 -6.51 15.41 -11.45
CA LEU A 229 -7.89 15.82 -11.26
C LEU A 229 -8.66 14.79 -10.40
N LYS A 230 -8.58 13.50 -10.72
CA LYS A 230 -9.20 12.43 -9.93
C LYS A 230 -8.77 12.46 -8.47
N LEU A 231 -7.45 12.59 -8.24
CA LEU A 231 -6.89 12.69 -6.89
C LEU A 231 -7.42 13.93 -6.16
N THR A 232 -7.44 15.08 -6.84
CA THR A 232 -7.92 16.34 -6.27
C THR A 232 -9.40 16.26 -5.90
N TYR A 233 -10.25 15.71 -6.77
CA TYR A 233 -11.67 15.55 -6.49
C TYR A 233 -11.90 14.60 -5.31
N LYS A 234 -11.19 13.48 -5.25
CA LYS A 234 -11.31 12.55 -4.13
C LYS A 234 -10.90 13.21 -2.81
N MET A 235 -9.81 13.99 -2.78
CA MET A 235 -9.42 14.75 -1.60
C MET A 235 -10.50 15.77 -1.16
N ILE A 236 -11.17 16.40 -2.11
CA ILE A 236 -12.26 17.35 -1.81
C ILE A 236 -13.48 16.61 -1.25
N GLU A 237 -13.88 15.51 -1.88
CA GLU A 237 -15.03 14.69 -1.47
C GLU A 237 -14.84 14.11 -0.06
N ASP A 238 -13.62 13.69 0.27
CA ASP A 238 -13.28 13.11 1.57
C ASP A 238 -12.97 14.17 2.63
N GLU A 239 -13.07 15.46 2.31
CA GLU A 239 -12.66 16.56 3.20
C GLU A 239 -11.21 16.38 3.70
N ASP A 240 -10.34 15.78 2.88
CA ASP A 240 -8.94 15.50 3.22
C ASP A 240 -8.10 16.77 3.20
N PHE A 241 -8.26 17.57 4.22
CA PHE A 241 -7.50 18.80 4.42
C PHE A 241 -6.16 18.48 5.07
N VAL A 242 -5.08 18.88 4.40
CA VAL A 242 -3.73 18.71 4.93
C VAL A 242 -3.50 19.70 6.07
N THR A 243 -3.39 19.19 7.28
CA THR A 243 -2.96 20.00 8.42
C THR A 243 -1.42 20.09 8.41
N LEU A 244 -0.89 21.31 8.32
CA LEU A 244 0.53 21.52 8.57
C LEU A 244 0.83 21.25 10.04
N PRO A 245 1.98 20.62 10.36
CA PRO A 245 2.36 20.38 11.74
C PRO A 245 2.52 21.68 12.49
N HIS A 246 2.11 21.69 13.75
CA HIS A 246 2.31 22.86 14.62
C HIS A 246 3.80 23.13 14.78
N PRO A 247 4.27 24.40 14.72
CA PRO A 247 5.69 24.76 14.82
C PRO A 247 6.43 24.15 16.02
N LYS A 248 5.73 23.92 17.14
CA LYS A 248 6.30 23.29 18.35
C LYS A 248 6.64 21.80 18.19
N ILE A 249 6.26 21.17 17.08
CA ILE A 249 6.67 19.79 16.80
C ILE A 249 8.14 19.73 16.34
N TYR A 250 8.71 20.87 16.01
CA TYR A 250 10.08 21.02 15.49
C TYR A 250 11.06 21.68 16.49
N GLU A 251 10.60 22.08 17.66
CA GLU A 251 11.45 22.52 18.77
C GLU A 251 11.85 21.28 19.61
#